data_292070c97fa46a45e8f7bc7458e11368
#
_entry.id   292070c97fa46a45e8f7bc7458e11368
#
_cell.length_a   1.000
_cell.length_b   1.000
_cell.length_c   1.000
_cell.angle_alpha   90.00
_cell.angle_beta   90.00
_cell.angle_gamma   90.00
#
_symmetry.space_group_name_H-M   'P 1'
#
loop_
_entity.id
_entity.type
_entity.pdbx_description
1 polymer ?
#
loop_
_entity_poly.entity_id
_entity_poly.type
_entity_poly.pdbx_seq_one_letter_code
_entity_poly.pdbx_strand_id
1 'polypeptide(L)'
;REGTLRFRTKAEGKIPDGKAYADVPAEALTAGPEGNVAAQTVTVLISALPGISAVSNPVPFTGGSPGESDEALRTRLLETLATPPDCANGAYYRAVSTRHPGVSSATLLPRHRGVGTLDVVVACSPGFEAPQVVAELQEEYQAAREIGTQVLVRQEEPLAVEVAALVVTAPGYDPTAVASHCTAALTRYLSALSIGQPLLLTRLSGCLLEVEGVENFRLLSPAKDVIPGEDQVVVPGEVDVGKVASL
;
A
#
# COMPACT_ATOMS: atom_id res chain seq x y z
N ARG A 1 -30.96 15.22 -8.36
CA ARG A 1 -30.55 14.12 -7.44
C ARG A 1 -29.09 13.81 -7.73
N GLU A 2 -28.23 14.30 -6.90
CA GLU A 2 -26.80 14.05 -6.96
C GLU A 2 -26.49 12.56 -6.78
N GLY A 3 -25.64 12.05 -7.68
CA GLY A 3 -24.70 10.96 -7.38
C GLY A 3 -25.28 9.58 -7.08
N THR A 4 -26.11 8.98 -7.94
CA THR A 4 -26.31 7.53 -7.83
C THR A 4 -25.11 6.82 -8.45
N LEU A 5 -24.24 6.22 -7.62
CA LEU A 5 -23.15 5.39 -8.08
C LEU A 5 -23.70 4.20 -8.87
N ARG A 6 -23.11 3.93 -10.02
CA ARG A 6 -23.49 2.84 -10.89
C ARG A 6 -22.35 1.88 -11.10
N PHE A 7 -22.67 0.60 -11.10
CA PHE A 7 -21.74 -0.48 -11.34
C PHE A 7 -22.22 -1.32 -12.52
N ARG A 8 -21.29 -1.91 -13.23
CA ARG A 8 -21.59 -2.89 -14.29
C ARG A 8 -20.83 -4.18 -14.04
N THR A 9 -21.41 -5.30 -14.41
CA THR A 9 -20.71 -6.59 -14.41
C THR A 9 -19.67 -6.63 -15.52
N LYS A 10 -18.52 -7.20 -15.24
CA LYS A 10 -17.39 -7.36 -16.19
C LYS A 10 -17.46 -8.66 -16.97
N ALA A 11 -18.24 -9.62 -16.50
CA ALA A 11 -18.37 -10.93 -17.11
C ALA A 11 -19.84 -11.37 -17.10
N GLU A 12 -20.14 -12.33 -17.95
CA GLU A 12 -21.39 -13.05 -17.93
C GLU A 12 -21.43 -14.01 -16.74
N GLY A 13 -22.55 -14.06 -16.02
CA GLY A 13 -22.75 -14.97 -14.89
C GLY A 13 -23.99 -15.83 -15.09
N LYS A 14 -23.90 -17.10 -14.66
CA LYS A 14 -25.03 -18.03 -14.65
C LYS A 14 -25.21 -18.56 -13.23
N ILE A 15 -26.44 -18.55 -12.75
CA ILE A 15 -26.78 -19.22 -11.49
C ILE A 15 -26.78 -20.71 -11.76
N PRO A 16 -25.94 -21.52 -11.08
CA PRO A 16 -25.89 -22.97 -11.27
C PRO A 16 -27.19 -23.61 -10.78
N ASP A 17 -27.54 -24.76 -11.35
CA ASP A 17 -28.70 -25.53 -10.89
C ASP A 17 -28.60 -25.88 -9.40
N GLY A 18 -29.68 -25.62 -8.67
CA GLY A 18 -29.74 -25.84 -7.23
C GLY A 18 -29.12 -24.76 -6.36
N LYS A 19 -28.57 -23.67 -6.95
CA LYS A 19 -28.11 -22.50 -6.19
C LYS A 19 -29.06 -21.32 -6.35
N ALA A 20 -29.09 -20.45 -5.32
CA ALA A 20 -29.93 -19.26 -5.32
C ALA A 20 -29.21 -18.00 -5.82
N TYR A 21 -27.88 -18.05 -6.02
CA TYR A 21 -27.07 -16.90 -6.44
C TYR A 21 -25.87 -17.32 -7.28
N ALA A 22 -25.29 -16.35 -7.96
CA ALA A 22 -23.97 -16.43 -8.60
C ALA A 22 -23.21 -15.13 -8.35
N ASP A 23 -21.90 -15.25 -8.08
CA ASP A 23 -21.02 -14.10 -7.95
C ASP A 23 -20.46 -13.72 -9.33
N VAL A 24 -20.51 -12.43 -9.63
CA VAL A 24 -20.03 -11.88 -10.90
C VAL A 24 -19.15 -10.67 -10.59
N PRO A 25 -17.94 -10.58 -11.14
CA PRO A 25 -17.09 -9.42 -10.95
C PRO A 25 -17.76 -8.17 -11.53
N ALA A 26 -17.68 -7.08 -10.79
CA ALA A 26 -18.28 -5.80 -11.18
C ALA A 26 -17.28 -4.67 -11.00
N GLU A 27 -17.49 -3.58 -11.76
CA GLU A 27 -16.71 -2.36 -11.66
C GLU A 27 -17.62 -1.13 -11.62
N ALA A 28 -17.14 -0.05 -10.99
CA ALA A 28 -17.81 1.22 -11.03
C ALA A 28 -17.79 1.82 -12.45
N LEU A 29 -18.89 2.43 -12.91
CA LEU A 29 -18.93 3.11 -14.20
C LEU A 29 -18.12 4.41 -14.21
N THR A 30 -17.97 5.04 -13.05
CA THR A 30 -17.14 6.23 -12.88
C THR A 30 -15.92 5.86 -12.05
N ALA A 31 -14.75 6.12 -12.59
CA ALA A 31 -13.50 5.92 -11.86
C ALA A 31 -13.37 6.94 -10.72
N GLY A 32 -12.78 6.54 -9.61
CA GLY A 32 -12.54 7.44 -8.49
C GLY A 32 -12.78 6.79 -7.12
N PRO A 33 -12.43 7.48 -6.04
CA PRO A 33 -12.61 6.99 -4.68
C PRO A 33 -14.07 6.79 -4.29
N GLU A 34 -14.99 7.47 -4.98
CA GLU A 34 -16.44 7.34 -4.78
C GLU A 34 -16.96 5.93 -5.12
N GLY A 35 -16.25 5.20 -6.00
CA GLY A 35 -16.53 3.79 -6.30
C GLY A 35 -16.26 2.83 -5.14
N ASN A 36 -15.57 3.26 -4.10
CA ASN A 36 -15.36 2.48 -2.89
C ASN A 36 -16.62 2.50 -2.03
N VAL A 37 -17.31 1.40 -1.98
CA VAL A 37 -18.58 1.29 -1.23
C VAL A 37 -18.53 0.12 -0.24
N ALA A 38 -19.20 0.28 0.88
CA ALA A 38 -19.31 -0.76 1.90
C ALA A 38 -20.05 -2.00 1.39
N ALA A 39 -19.85 -3.13 2.06
CA ALA A 39 -20.62 -4.34 1.79
C ALA A 39 -22.14 -4.07 1.92
N GLN A 40 -22.95 -4.75 1.10
CA GLN A 40 -24.40 -4.71 1.12
C GLN A 40 -25.04 -3.33 0.78
N THR A 41 -24.29 -2.44 0.16
CA THR A 41 -24.79 -1.10 -0.25
C THR A 41 -25.30 -1.05 -1.69
N VAL A 42 -24.88 -1.98 -2.55
CA VAL A 42 -25.34 -2.10 -3.94
C VAL A 42 -26.54 -3.04 -3.98
N THR A 43 -27.74 -2.47 -3.94
CA THR A 43 -28.98 -3.24 -3.75
C THR A 43 -30.02 -3.04 -4.86
N VAL A 44 -29.76 -2.16 -5.83
CA VAL A 44 -30.73 -1.80 -6.86
C VAL A 44 -30.27 -2.27 -8.24
N LEU A 45 -31.11 -3.05 -8.91
CA LEU A 45 -30.96 -3.39 -10.33
C LEU A 45 -31.55 -2.25 -11.18
N ILE A 46 -30.74 -1.66 -12.06
CA ILE A 46 -31.21 -0.63 -13.01
C ILE A 46 -31.96 -1.27 -14.17
N SER A 47 -31.48 -2.42 -14.63
CA SER A 47 -32.11 -3.21 -15.68
C SER A 47 -32.72 -4.47 -15.10
N ALA A 48 -34.03 -4.63 -15.23
CA ALA A 48 -34.69 -5.86 -14.81
C ALA A 48 -34.21 -7.05 -15.66
N LEU A 49 -33.72 -8.09 -15.01
CA LEU A 49 -33.32 -9.33 -15.68
C LEU A 49 -34.32 -10.43 -15.29
N PRO A 50 -34.87 -11.17 -16.26
CA PRO A 50 -35.76 -12.28 -15.97
C PRO A 50 -35.11 -13.32 -15.05
N GLY A 51 -35.79 -13.68 -13.96
CA GLY A 51 -35.28 -14.66 -13.00
C GLY A 51 -34.33 -14.12 -11.91
N ILE A 52 -33.98 -12.83 -11.95
CA ILE A 52 -33.14 -12.19 -10.92
C ILE A 52 -34.02 -11.26 -10.09
N SER A 53 -34.16 -11.57 -8.81
CA SER A 53 -34.99 -10.82 -7.87
C SER A 53 -34.24 -9.76 -7.08
N ALA A 54 -32.94 -9.93 -6.86
CA ALA A 54 -32.12 -9.04 -6.06
C ALA A 54 -30.66 -9.06 -6.48
N VAL A 55 -29.94 -7.99 -6.14
CA VAL A 55 -28.49 -7.88 -6.25
C VAL A 55 -27.93 -7.37 -4.93
N SER A 56 -26.73 -7.83 -4.56
CA SER A 56 -26.00 -7.33 -3.39
C SER A 56 -24.51 -7.51 -3.61
N ASN A 57 -23.70 -6.65 -3.00
CA ASN A 57 -22.25 -6.85 -2.90
C ASN A 57 -21.93 -7.45 -1.51
N PRO A 58 -21.57 -8.72 -1.39
CA PRO A 58 -21.31 -9.36 -0.10
C PRO A 58 -20.05 -8.81 0.60
N VAL A 59 -19.10 -8.27 -0.19
CA VAL A 59 -17.87 -7.64 0.29
C VAL A 59 -17.81 -6.18 -0.17
N PRO A 60 -17.05 -5.31 0.52
CA PRO A 60 -16.85 -3.95 0.06
C PRO A 60 -16.21 -3.91 -1.33
N PHE A 61 -16.59 -2.93 -2.15
CA PHE A 61 -15.83 -2.60 -3.34
C PHE A 61 -14.72 -1.63 -2.98
N THR A 62 -13.50 -1.93 -3.41
CA THR A 62 -12.28 -1.19 -3.10
C THR A 62 -11.46 -0.97 -4.38
N GLY A 63 -10.37 -0.21 -4.29
CA GLY A 63 -9.47 0.05 -5.42
C GLY A 63 -9.77 1.34 -6.17
N GLY A 64 -10.81 2.06 -5.79
CA GLY A 64 -11.05 3.42 -6.29
C GLY A 64 -10.05 4.39 -5.68
N SER A 65 -9.28 5.11 -6.52
CA SER A 65 -8.32 6.13 -6.10
C SER A 65 -8.62 7.47 -6.78
N PRO A 66 -8.20 8.59 -6.19
CA PRO A 66 -8.26 9.87 -6.89
C PRO A 66 -7.46 9.81 -8.19
N GLY A 67 -7.89 10.53 -9.19
CA GLY A 67 -7.11 10.73 -10.41
C GLY A 67 -5.75 11.35 -10.10
N GLU A 68 -4.76 11.05 -10.92
CA GLU A 68 -3.45 11.67 -10.84
C GLU A 68 -3.58 13.19 -10.99
N SER A 69 -2.97 13.96 -10.10
CA SER A 69 -2.96 15.42 -10.23
C SER A 69 -2.01 15.88 -11.36
N ASP A 70 -2.26 17.06 -11.93
CA ASP A 70 -1.41 17.63 -12.98
C ASP A 70 0.06 17.76 -12.54
N GLU A 71 0.30 18.03 -11.26
CA GLU A 71 1.64 18.14 -10.71
C GLU A 71 2.31 16.76 -10.58
N ALA A 72 1.59 15.75 -10.17
CA ALA A 72 2.08 14.37 -10.13
C ALA A 72 2.38 13.86 -11.55
N LEU A 73 1.47 14.12 -12.50
CA LEU A 73 1.67 13.80 -13.91
C LEU A 73 2.91 14.50 -14.49
N ARG A 74 3.09 15.81 -14.20
CA ARG A 74 4.27 16.57 -14.63
C ARG A 74 5.55 15.97 -14.08
N THR A 75 5.58 15.67 -12.77
CA THR A 75 6.73 15.06 -12.11
C THR A 75 7.08 13.71 -12.75
N ARG A 76 6.10 12.84 -12.92
CA ARG A 76 6.28 11.53 -13.56
C ARG A 76 6.78 11.63 -15.01
N LEU A 77 6.25 12.58 -15.79
CA LEU A 77 6.70 12.81 -17.15
C LEU A 77 8.15 13.32 -17.20
N LEU A 78 8.51 14.27 -16.33
CA LEU A 78 9.87 14.78 -16.25
C LEU A 78 10.86 13.69 -15.82
N GLU A 79 10.51 12.86 -14.85
CA GLU A 79 11.33 11.72 -14.43
C GLU A 79 11.52 10.71 -15.57
N THR A 80 10.45 10.39 -16.30
CA THR A 80 10.51 9.47 -17.46
C THR A 80 11.37 10.01 -18.58
N LEU A 81 11.31 11.33 -18.84
CA LEU A 81 12.13 12.00 -19.87
C LEU A 81 13.60 12.11 -19.43
N ALA A 82 13.84 12.37 -18.15
CA ALA A 82 15.20 12.48 -17.60
C ALA A 82 15.93 11.14 -17.57
N THR A 83 15.21 10.05 -17.33
CA THR A 83 15.80 8.71 -17.24
C THR A 83 14.91 7.70 -17.96
N PRO A 84 14.95 7.64 -19.30
CA PRO A 84 14.16 6.69 -20.06
C PRO A 84 14.46 5.25 -19.61
N PRO A 85 13.44 4.40 -19.38
CA PRO A 85 13.66 3.01 -19.04
C PRO A 85 14.24 2.27 -20.25
N ASP A 86 15.42 1.69 -20.04
CA ASP A 86 16.14 0.85 -20.98
C ASP A 86 16.61 -0.41 -20.26
N CYS A 87 16.68 -1.55 -20.91
CA CYS A 87 17.14 -2.81 -20.32
C CYS A 87 18.52 -2.71 -19.65
N ALA A 88 19.34 -1.76 -20.09
CA ALA A 88 20.68 -1.49 -19.54
C ALA A 88 20.70 -0.65 -18.27
N ASN A 89 19.58 -0.07 -17.84
CA ASN A 89 19.58 0.88 -16.72
C ASN A 89 18.62 0.52 -15.59
N GLY A 90 18.88 1.10 -14.40
CA GLY A 90 18.06 0.86 -13.23
C GLY A 90 16.61 1.37 -13.35
N ALA A 91 16.36 2.35 -14.24
CA ALA A 91 15.02 2.85 -14.48
C ALA A 91 14.11 1.78 -15.11
N TYR A 92 14.65 0.97 -16.01
CA TYR A 92 13.93 -0.16 -16.58
C TYR A 92 13.48 -1.15 -15.50
N TYR A 93 14.41 -1.62 -14.66
CA TYR A 93 14.09 -2.60 -13.61
C TYR A 93 13.08 -2.05 -12.60
N ARG A 94 13.18 -0.77 -12.23
CA ARG A 94 12.16 -0.12 -11.37
C ARG A 94 10.81 -0.04 -12.06
N ALA A 95 10.78 0.39 -13.31
CA ALA A 95 9.53 0.53 -14.06
C ALA A 95 8.82 -0.81 -14.26
N VAL A 96 9.55 -1.89 -14.50
CA VAL A 96 8.98 -3.25 -14.57
C VAL A 96 8.43 -3.68 -13.22
N SER A 97 9.22 -3.55 -12.14
CA SER A 97 8.77 -3.88 -10.78
C SER A 97 7.49 -3.13 -10.41
N THR A 98 7.47 -1.81 -10.58
CA THR A 98 6.34 -0.97 -10.14
C THR A 98 5.09 -1.10 -11.01
N ARG A 99 5.20 -1.64 -12.23
CA ARG A 99 4.02 -2.01 -13.05
C ARG A 99 3.31 -3.25 -12.55
N HIS A 100 4.02 -4.11 -11.84
CA HIS A 100 3.42 -5.33 -11.30
C HIS A 100 2.48 -4.98 -10.13
N PRO A 101 1.18 -5.36 -10.19
CA PRO A 101 0.18 -4.94 -9.18
C PRO A 101 0.48 -5.47 -7.77
N GLY A 102 1.24 -6.57 -7.68
CA GLY A 102 1.68 -7.16 -6.41
C GLY A 102 2.89 -6.49 -5.78
N VAL A 103 3.45 -5.43 -6.37
CA VAL A 103 4.63 -4.73 -5.84
C VAL A 103 4.25 -3.35 -5.33
N SER A 104 4.55 -3.09 -4.05
CA SER A 104 4.37 -1.78 -3.42
C SER A 104 5.60 -0.89 -3.56
N SER A 105 6.80 -1.48 -3.47
CA SER A 105 8.07 -0.77 -3.71
C SER A 105 9.15 -1.73 -4.19
N ALA A 106 10.16 -1.20 -4.87
CA ALA A 106 11.31 -1.99 -5.34
C ALA A 106 12.61 -1.19 -5.21
N THR A 107 13.66 -1.87 -4.76
CA THR A 107 15.01 -1.33 -4.66
C THR A 107 15.98 -2.20 -5.45
N LEU A 108 16.95 -1.56 -6.07
CA LEU A 108 17.97 -2.21 -6.88
C LEU A 108 19.31 -2.19 -6.14
N LEU A 109 19.93 -3.35 -6.01
CA LEU A 109 21.25 -3.51 -5.42
C LEU A 109 22.24 -4.01 -6.50
N PRO A 110 22.88 -3.08 -7.24
CA PRO A 110 23.85 -3.43 -8.26
C PRO A 110 25.10 -4.01 -7.62
N ARG A 111 25.62 -5.11 -8.20
CA ARG A 111 26.85 -5.78 -7.77
C ARG A 111 26.84 -6.34 -6.34
N HIS A 112 25.68 -6.50 -5.73
CA HIS A 112 25.53 -6.99 -4.36
C HIS A 112 26.21 -8.38 -4.17
N ARG A 113 26.08 -9.26 -5.17
CA ARG A 113 26.70 -10.59 -5.21
C ARG A 113 28.01 -10.64 -6.02
N GLY A 114 28.54 -9.47 -6.45
CA GLY A 114 29.75 -9.34 -7.26
C GLY A 114 29.50 -8.76 -8.65
N VAL A 115 30.56 -8.62 -9.44
CA VAL A 115 30.51 -8.04 -10.79
C VAL A 115 29.54 -8.84 -11.68
N GLY A 116 28.73 -8.14 -12.46
CA GLY A 116 27.75 -8.77 -13.37
C GLY A 116 26.45 -9.22 -12.69
N THR A 117 26.23 -8.85 -11.43
CA THR A 117 25.00 -9.20 -10.69
C THR A 117 24.15 -7.97 -10.39
N LEU A 118 22.84 -8.18 -10.36
CA LEU A 118 21.83 -7.21 -9.94
C LEU A 118 20.80 -7.92 -9.08
N ASP A 119 20.63 -7.48 -7.83
CA ASP A 119 19.54 -7.92 -7.00
C ASP A 119 18.40 -6.89 -7.06
N VAL A 120 17.19 -7.37 -7.30
CA VAL A 120 15.97 -6.57 -7.26
C VAL A 120 15.21 -7.00 -6.01
N VAL A 121 15.16 -6.13 -5.03
CA VAL A 121 14.45 -6.37 -3.78
C VAL A 121 13.08 -5.74 -3.89
N VAL A 122 12.03 -6.52 -3.67
CA VAL A 122 10.64 -6.08 -3.81
C VAL A 122 9.88 -6.21 -2.50
N ALA A 123 9.10 -5.19 -2.18
CA ALA A 123 8.09 -5.24 -1.13
C ALA A 123 6.74 -5.53 -1.77
N CYS A 124 6.03 -6.52 -1.24
CA CYS A 124 4.76 -6.95 -1.80
C CYS A 124 3.58 -6.13 -1.28
N SER A 125 2.62 -5.88 -2.15
CA SER A 125 1.35 -5.24 -1.78
C SER A 125 0.48 -6.19 -0.96
N PRO A 126 -0.32 -5.68 -0.01
CA PRO A 126 -1.27 -6.50 0.72
C PRO A 126 -2.21 -7.28 -0.22
N GLY A 127 -2.41 -8.57 0.07
CA GLY A 127 -3.27 -9.44 -0.73
C GLY A 127 -2.57 -10.20 -1.85
N PHE A 128 -1.27 -10.04 -2.02
CA PHE A 128 -0.46 -10.81 -2.95
C PHE A 128 0.50 -11.74 -2.22
N GLU A 129 0.70 -12.92 -2.79
CA GLU A 129 1.65 -13.91 -2.25
C GLU A 129 3.06 -13.59 -2.75
N ALA A 130 3.95 -13.23 -1.82
CA ALA A 130 5.31 -12.80 -2.14
C ALA A 130 6.10 -13.80 -3.02
N PRO A 131 6.06 -15.13 -2.78
CA PRO A 131 6.76 -16.09 -3.61
C PRO A 131 6.27 -16.08 -5.07
N GLN A 132 4.98 -15.86 -5.30
CA GLN A 132 4.42 -15.79 -6.65
C GLN A 132 4.88 -14.52 -7.36
N VAL A 133 4.79 -13.35 -6.72
CA VAL A 133 5.25 -12.07 -7.27
C VAL A 133 6.74 -12.12 -7.63
N VAL A 134 7.56 -12.68 -6.75
CA VAL A 134 9.01 -12.86 -6.98
C VAL A 134 9.26 -13.76 -8.20
N ALA A 135 8.51 -14.86 -8.33
CA ALA A 135 8.68 -15.80 -9.46
C ALA A 135 8.27 -15.15 -10.79
N GLU A 136 7.15 -14.45 -10.84
CA GLU A 136 6.66 -13.75 -12.04
C GLU A 136 7.66 -12.67 -12.50
N LEU A 137 8.15 -11.85 -11.60
CA LEU A 137 9.17 -10.83 -11.91
C LEU A 137 10.51 -11.46 -12.30
N GLN A 138 10.91 -12.56 -11.65
CA GLN A 138 12.15 -13.26 -11.99
C GLN A 138 12.10 -13.81 -13.42
N GLU A 139 10.96 -14.34 -13.85
CA GLU A 139 10.77 -14.83 -15.23
C GLU A 139 10.83 -13.66 -16.23
N GLU A 140 10.13 -12.56 -15.96
CA GLU A 140 10.13 -11.36 -16.79
C GLU A 140 11.55 -10.81 -16.97
N TYR A 141 12.32 -10.70 -15.90
CA TYR A 141 13.69 -10.22 -15.97
C TYR A 141 14.65 -11.21 -16.64
N GLN A 142 14.48 -12.51 -16.47
CA GLN A 142 15.30 -13.49 -17.17
C GLN A 142 15.10 -13.43 -18.69
N ALA A 143 13.88 -13.15 -19.14
CA ALA A 143 13.57 -12.99 -20.56
C ALA A 143 14.17 -11.70 -21.17
N ALA A 144 14.27 -10.63 -20.40
CA ALA A 144 14.65 -9.29 -20.85
C ALA A 144 16.08 -8.86 -20.48
N ARG A 145 16.77 -9.59 -19.58
CA ARG A 145 18.09 -9.22 -19.08
C ARG A 145 19.14 -9.21 -20.18
N GLU A 146 20.16 -8.38 -19.98
CA GLU A 146 21.31 -8.32 -20.86
C GLU A 146 22.22 -9.53 -20.73
N ILE A 147 22.95 -9.81 -21.81
CA ILE A 147 23.98 -10.85 -21.84
C ILE A 147 25.07 -10.51 -20.82
N GLY A 148 25.37 -11.45 -19.91
CA GLY A 148 26.39 -11.27 -18.88
C GLY A 148 25.88 -10.68 -17.55
N THR A 149 24.59 -10.27 -17.47
CA THR A 149 23.98 -9.82 -16.23
C THR A 149 23.14 -10.93 -15.59
N GLN A 150 23.41 -11.22 -14.33
CA GLN A 150 22.61 -12.13 -13.52
C GLN A 150 21.66 -11.32 -12.64
N VAL A 151 20.37 -11.38 -12.94
CA VAL A 151 19.33 -10.73 -12.16
C VAL A 151 18.73 -11.72 -11.18
N LEU A 152 18.62 -11.34 -9.91
CA LEU A 152 17.94 -12.08 -8.86
C LEU A 152 16.87 -11.20 -8.25
N VAL A 153 15.62 -11.67 -8.28
CA VAL A 153 14.52 -11.05 -7.56
C VAL A 153 14.37 -11.71 -6.20
N ARG A 154 14.25 -10.91 -5.16
CA ARG A 154 14.00 -11.42 -3.81
C ARG A 154 13.08 -10.47 -3.03
N GLN A 155 12.41 -11.03 -2.04
CA GLN A 155 11.60 -10.28 -1.12
C GLN A 155 12.50 -9.47 -0.17
N GLU A 156 11.97 -8.32 0.31
CA GLU A 156 12.58 -7.53 1.38
C GLU A 156 12.69 -8.31 2.69
N GLU A 157 13.62 -7.90 3.54
CA GLU A 157 13.70 -8.38 4.93
C GLU A 157 12.94 -7.42 5.84
N PRO A 158 11.87 -7.87 6.54
CA PRO A 158 11.15 -7.02 7.46
C PRO A 158 11.97 -6.76 8.73
N LEU A 159 12.18 -5.48 9.07
CA LEU A 159 12.75 -5.03 10.32
C LEU A 159 11.62 -4.53 11.23
N ALA A 160 11.12 -5.39 12.11
CA ALA A 160 10.08 -5.01 13.05
C ALA A 160 10.63 -4.02 14.09
N VAL A 161 9.97 -2.86 14.25
CA VAL A 161 10.34 -1.84 15.21
C VAL A 161 9.21 -1.62 16.19
N GLU A 162 9.54 -1.77 17.48
CA GLU A 162 8.62 -1.47 18.57
C GLU A 162 8.61 0.04 18.82
N VAL A 163 7.41 0.61 18.87
CA VAL A 163 7.22 2.04 19.16
C VAL A 163 6.40 2.18 20.42
N ALA A 164 6.99 2.86 21.42
CA ALA A 164 6.31 3.18 22.67
C ALA A 164 6.34 4.70 22.90
N ALA A 165 5.18 5.28 23.25
CA ALA A 165 5.06 6.69 23.55
C ALA A 165 4.09 6.94 24.71
N LEU A 166 4.29 8.03 25.44
CA LEU A 166 3.33 8.55 26.40
C LEU A 166 2.75 9.86 25.86
N VAL A 167 1.44 10.01 25.94
CA VAL A 167 0.73 11.18 25.40
C VAL A 167 -0.03 11.89 26.51
N VAL A 168 0.09 13.21 26.56
CA VAL A 168 -0.74 14.12 27.35
C VAL A 168 -1.83 14.65 26.44
N THR A 169 -3.07 14.49 26.87
CA THR A 169 -4.24 14.90 26.09
C THR A 169 -4.69 16.30 26.46
N ALA A 170 -4.98 17.11 25.47
CA ALA A 170 -5.52 18.45 25.65
C ALA A 170 -6.91 18.44 26.34
N PRO A 171 -7.23 19.47 27.14
CA PRO A 171 -8.53 19.56 27.80
C PRO A 171 -9.70 19.46 26.79
N GLY A 172 -10.69 18.65 27.13
CA GLY A 172 -11.88 18.44 26.30
C GLY A 172 -11.84 17.25 25.35
N TYR A 173 -10.70 16.56 25.24
CA TYR A 173 -10.57 15.33 24.44
C TYR A 173 -10.57 14.07 25.32
N ASP A 174 -11.09 12.97 24.80
CA ASP A 174 -11.00 11.67 25.47
C ASP A 174 -9.59 11.07 25.31
N PRO A 175 -8.86 10.85 26.42
CA PRO A 175 -7.50 10.32 26.37
C PRO A 175 -7.39 8.94 25.68
N THR A 176 -8.44 8.13 25.76
CA THR A 176 -8.44 6.80 25.15
C THR A 176 -8.57 6.89 23.63
N ALA A 177 -9.45 7.77 23.16
CA ALA A 177 -9.61 8.03 21.75
C ALA A 177 -8.34 8.63 21.12
N VAL A 178 -7.71 9.62 21.80
CA VAL A 178 -6.47 10.25 21.34
C VAL A 178 -5.33 9.21 21.26
N ALA A 179 -5.15 8.38 22.28
CA ALA A 179 -4.14 7.30 22.24
C ALA A 179 -4.36 6.32 21.09
N SER A 180 -5.61 5.94 20.82
CA SER A 180 -5.96 5.08 19.67
C SER A 180 -5.65 5.74 18.34
N HIS A 181 -5.94 7.04 18.19
CA HIS A 181 -5.60 7.81 16.98
C HIS A 181 -4.09 7.92 16.78
N CYS A 182 -3.33 8.12 17.86
CA CYS A 182 -1.86 8.13 17.83
C CYS A 182 -1.32 6.77 17.36
N THR A 183 -1.82 5.67 17.93
CA THR A 183 -1.43 4.31 17.51
C THR A 183 -1.70 4.09 16.03
N ALA A 184 -2.89 4.46 15.55
CA ALA A 184 -3.25 4.34 14.14
C ALA A 184 -2.36 5.23 13.23
N ALA A 185 -2.04 6.45 13.64
CA ALA A 185 -1.18 7.36 12.89
C ALA A 185 0.25 6.82 12.78
N LEU A 186 0.82 6.32 13.88
CA LEU A 186 2.15 5.71 13.91
C LEU A 186 2.21 4.44 13.05
N THR A 187 1.23 3.55 13.20
CA THR A 187 1.15 2.32 12.41
C THR A 187 1.06 2.63 10.91
N ARG A 188 0.22 3.59 10.53
CA ARG A 188 0.10 4.05 9.14
C ARG A 188 1.41 4.60 8.60
N TYR A 189 2.12 5.42 9.38
CA TYR A 189 3.40 5.97 8.98
C TYR A 189 4.46 4.87 8.79
N LEU A 190 4.58 3.93 9.75
CA LEU A 190 5.52 2.81 9.66
C LEU A 190 5.23 1.93 8.44
N SER A 191 3.96 1.64 8.17
CA SER A 191 3.55 0.82 7.01
C SER A 191 3.74 1.51 5.66
N ALA A 192 4.00 2.82 5.64
CA ALA A 192 4.27 3.58 4.43
C ALA A 192 5.76 3.72 4.10
N LEU A 193 6.65 3.22 4.97
CA LEU A 193 8.09 3.28 4.74
C LEU A 193 8.50 2.32 3.61
N SER A 194 9.39 2.81 2.75
CA SER A 194 9.96 2.03 1.65
C SER A 194 11.22 1.26 2.08
N ILE A 195 11.64 0.31 1.24
CA ILE A 195 12.89 -0.45 1.43
C ILE A 195 14.07 0.52 1.57
N GLY A 196 14.91 0.31 2.60
CA GLY A 196 16.07 1.15 2.90
C GLY A 196 15.75 2.52 3.51
N GLN A 197 14.48 2.87 3.66
CA GLN A 197 14.10 4.17 4.21
C GLN A 197 14.29 4.21 5.74
N PRO A 198 15.05 5.19 6.27
CA PRO A 198 15.28 5.31 7.69
C PRO A 198 14.03 5.76 8.44
N LEU A 199 13.81 5.19 9.62
CA LEU A 199 12.84 5.66 10.59
C LEU A 199 13.46 6.75 11.45
N LEU A 200 13.04 7.99 11.23
CA LEU A 200 13.55 9.15 11.95
C LEU A 200 12.64 9.49 13.14
N LEU A 201 13.24 9.72 14.31
CA LEU A 201 12.51 10.14 15.52
C LEU A 201 11.73 11.44 15.32
N THR A 202 12.30 12.36 14.53
CA THR A 202 11.63 13.62 14.19
C THR A 202 10.34 13.43 13.41
N ARG A 203 10.29 12.42 12.55
CA ARG A 203 9.08 12.07 11.79
C ARG A 203 8.03 11.41 12.68
N LEU A 204 8.45 10.48 13.56
CA LEU A 204 7.54 9.90 14.56
C LEU A 204 6.94 10.99 15.45
N SER A 205 7.77 11.94 15.90
CA SER A 205 7.32 13.09 16.69
C SER A 205 6.33 13.95 15.92
N GLY A 206 6.58 14.21 14.64
CA GLY A 206 5.64 14.93 13.77
C GLY A 206 4.29 14.22 13.67
N CYS A 207 4.30 12.91 13.44
CA CYS A 207 3.05 12.12 13.36
C CYS A 207 2.21 12.20 14.64
N LEU A 208 2.84 12.24 15.82
CA LEU A 208 2.13 12.38 17.09
C LEU A 208 1.55 13.77 17.27
N LEU A 209 2.29 14.83 16.89
CA LEU A 209 1.84 16.23 17.01
C LEU A 209 0.71 16.57 16.02
N GLU A 210 0.61 15.88 14.91
CA GLU A 210 -0.46 16.07 13.92
C GLU A 210 -1.80 15.47 14.38
N VAL A 211 -1.79 14.61 15.42
CA VAL A 211 -3.03 14.02 15.94
C VAL A 211 -3.77 15.04 16.79
N GLU A 212 -5.01 15.31 16.42
CA GLU A 212 -5.87 16.24 17.14
C GLU A 212 -6.10 15.79 18.60
N GLY A 213 -5.95 16.70 19.53
CA GLY A 213 -6.09 16.43 20.97
C GLY A 213 -4.80 16.03 21.68
N VAL A 214 -3.66 15.94 20.99
CA VAL A 214 -2.34 15.78 21.61
C VAL A 214 -1.84 17.15 22.07
N GLU A 215 -1.62 17.31 23.37
CA GLU A 215 -1.00 18.50 23.95
C GLU A 215 0.52 18.37 24.05
N ASN A 216 0.99 17.20 24.53
CA ASN A 216 2.39 16.89 24.66
C ASN A 216 2.60 15.37 24.55
N PHE A 217 3.83 14.94 24.29
CA PHE A 217 4.17 13.51 24.24
C PHE A 217 5.63 13.28 24.65
N ARG A 218 5.92 12.05 25.03
CA ARG A 218 7.28 11.54 25.21
C ARG A 218 7.43 10.23 24.47
N LEU A 219 8.34 10.17 23.51
CA LEU A 219 8.72 8.93 22.86
C LEU A 219 9.64 8.12 23.79
N LEU A 220 9.31 6.88 24.06
CA LEU A 220 10.08 5.95 24.90
C LEU A 220 10.92 5.01 24.05
N SER A 221 10.37 4.52 22.93
CA SER A 221 11.04 3.65 21.96
C SER A 221 10.59 4.04 20.55
N PRO A 222 11.51 4.00 19.57
CA PRO A 222 12.95 3.78 19.67
C PRO A 222 13.68 4.98 20.29
N ALA A 223 14.85 4.72 20.94
CA ALA A 223 15.65 5.77 21.57
C ALA A 223 16.52 6.57 20.58
N LYS A 224 16.69 6.08 19.37
CA LYS A 224 17.46 6.69 18.28
C LYS A 224 16.83 6.35 16.94
N ASP A 225 17.23 7.09 15.90
CA ASP A 225 16.85 6.79 14.52
C ASP A 225 17.21 5.33 14.18
N VAL A 226 16.29 4.65 13.48
CA VAL A 226 16.53 3.28 13.00
C VAL A 226 16.86 3.35 11.51
N ILE A 227 18.07 2.89 11.18
CA ILE A 227 18.56 2.87 9.80
C ILE A 227 18.54 1.40 9.35
N PRO A 228 17.58 1.01 8.51
CA PRO A 228 17.51 -0.35 7.97
C PRO A 228 18.67 -0.60 6.98
N GLY A 229 18.95 -1.86 6.69
CA GLY A 229 19.80 -2.25 5.58
C GLY A 229 19.20 -1.89 4.23
N GLU A 230 20.00 -1.97 3.17
CA GLU A 230 19.58 -1.62 1.80
C GLU A 230 18.46 -2.54 1.26
N ASP A 231 18.28 -3.71 1.86
CA ASP A 231 17.27 -4.72 1.51
C ASP A 231 16.19 -4.88 2.59
N GLN A 232 16.25 -4.09 3.64
CA GLN A 232 15.30 -4.14 4.75
C GLN A 232 14.23 -3.07 4.63
N VAL A 233 13.02 -3.40 5.07
CA VAL A 233 11.92 -2.45 5.25
C VAL A 233 11.52 -2.41 6.72
N VAL A 234 11.39 -1.20 7.26
CA VAL A 234 10.85 -1.03 8.62
C VAL A 234 9.36 -1.34 8.60
N VAL A 235 8.96 -2.29 9.44
CA VAL A 235 7.54 -2.65 9.63
C VAL A 235 7.12 -2.39 11.07
N PRO A 236 5.83 -2.08 11.32
CA PRO A 236 5.36 -1.90 12.68
C PRO A 236 5.45 -3.23 13.45
N GLY A 237 6.18 -3.18 14.57
CA GLY A 237 6.13 -4.19 15.62
C GLY A 237 4.98 -3.88 16.58
N GLU A 238 5.22 -4.02 17.87
CA GLU A 238 4.27 -3.55 18.89
C GLU A 238 4.28 -2.01 18.94
N VAL A 239 3.08 -1.40 18.79
CA VAL A 239 2.90 0.06 18.89
C VAL A 239 2.03 0.34 20.11
N ASP A 240 2.67 0.76 21.20
CA ASP A 240 2.02 1.07 22.47
C ASP A 240 2.01 2.59 22.73
N VAL A 241 0.83 3.15 22.88
CA VAL A 241 0.66 4.56 23.24
C VAL A 241 -0.06 4.67 24.59
N GLY A 242 0.75 4.87 25.63
CA GLY A 242 0.26 5.14 26.99
C GLY A 242 -0.24 6.57 27.15
N LYS A 243 -1.17 6.77 28.07
CA LYS A 243 -1.75 8.07 28.43
C LYS A 243 -1.31 8.48 29.82
N VAL A 244 -0.95 9.76 29.97
CA VAL A 244 -0.51 10.34 31.24
C VAL A 244 -1.13 11.72 31.43
N ALA A 245 -1.27 12.13 32.70
CA ALA A 245 -1.84 13.43 33.06
C ALA A 245 -0.83 14.60 32.85
N SER A 246 0.46 14.31 32.96
CA SER A 246 1.57 15.25 32.72
C SER A 246 2.86 14.50 32.42
N LEU A 247 3.79 15.16 31.73
CA LEU A 247 5.13 14.63 31.38
C LEU A 247 6.23 15.41 32.10
#